data_f7fab32c7577569e8434994c2b8767ef
#
_entry.id   f7fab32c7577569e8434994c2b8767ef
#
_cell.length_a   1.000
_cell.length_b   1.000
_cell.length_c   1.000
_cell.angle_alpha   90.00
_cell.angle_beta   90.00
_cell.angle_gamma   90.00
#
_symmetry.space_group_name_H-M   'P 1'
#
loop_
_entity.id
_entity.type
_entity.pdbx_description
1 polymer ?
#
loop_
_entity_poly.entity_id
_entity_poly.type
_entity_poly.pdbx_seq_one_letter_code
_entity_poly.pdbx_strand_id
1 'polypeptide(L)'
;PESVREIGMGAFSGCSKLEIVTFKGETTDIGSSAFSFCSNLTEVVLPTKLERIESDVFSSCSMLSQVTIPNSVISIGEGAFAGCHSISTITLPENLKKLGGGAFRECTKIEEVTIPASVSDLGGRSFAYCTNLEKVIISTKVDSITPETGEFGLFYNCPKLTSMGPI
;
A
#
# COMPACT_ATOMS: atom_id res chain seq x y z
N PRO A 1 9.73 -11.49 -19.31
CA PRO A 1 10.92 -11.23 -20.12
C PRO A 1 11.65 -9.98 -19.64
N GLU A 2 12.96 -9.93 -19.80
CA GLU A 2 13.79 -8.77 -19.37
C GLU A 2 13.52 -7.50 -20.20
N SER A 3 12.86 -7.63 -21.35
CA SER A 3 12.49 -6.53 -22.23
C SER A 3 11.22 -5.78 -21.82
N VAL A 4 10.45 -6.30 -20.86
CA VAL A 4 9.20 -5.66 -20.43
C VAL A 4 9.53 -4.41 -19.62
N ARG A 5 9.06 -3.26 -20.08
CA ARG A 5 9.22 -1.96 -19.43
C ARG A 5 7.94 -1.47 -18.74
N GLU A 6 6.80 -1.88 -19.28
CA GLU A 6 5.49 -1.41 -18.84
C GLU A 6 4.51 -2.57 -18.72
N ILE A 7 3.70 -2.53 -17.67
CA ILE A 7 2.48 -3.33 -17.51
C ILE A 7 1.29 -2.38 -17.65
N GLY A 8 0.45 -2.61 -18.63
CA GLY A 8 -0.69 -1.75 -18.89
C GLY A 8 -1.75 -1.78 -17.78
N MET A 9 -2.63 -0.77 -17.80
CA MET A 9 -3.77 -0.69 -16.86
C MET A 9 -4.62 -1.96 -16.95
N GLY A 10 -4.94 -2.55 -15.79
CA GLY A 10 -5.79 -3.74 -15.67
C GLY A 10 -5.24 -5.01 -16.31
N ALA A 11 -3.97 -5.06 -16.76
CA ALA A 11 -3.43 -6.13 -17.61
C ALA A 11 -3.62 -7.55 -17.05
N PHE A 12 -3.62 -7.72 -15.73
CA PHE A 12 -3.83 -8.99 -15.03
C PHE A 12 -4.98 -8.92 -14.03
N SER A 13 -5.85 -7.91 -14.16
CA SER A 13 -6.99 -7.76 -13.24
C SER A 13 -7.87 -9.00 -13.27
N GLY A 14 -8.24 -9.50 -12.08
CA GLY A 14 -9.08 -10.70 -11.93
C GLY A 14 -8.37 -12.03 -12.23
N CYS A 15 -7.04 -12.04 -12.41
CA CYS A 15 -6.29 -13.30 -12.55
C CYS A 15 -6.25 -14.06 -11.22
N SER A 16 -7.39 -14.62 -10.82
CA SER A 16 -7.60 -15.22 -9.49
C SER A 16 -6.73 -16.45 -9.19
N LYS A 17 -6.10 -17.05 -10.19
CA LYS A 17 -5.18 -18.17 -10.02
C LYS A 17 -3.70 -17.75 -9.99
N LEU A 18 -3.42 -16.46 -10.18
CA LEU A 18 -2.06 -15.95 -10.13
C LEU A 18 -1.56 -15.95 -8.68
N GLU A 19 -0.46 -16.66 -8.41
CA GLU A 19 0.06 -16.86 -7.05
C GLU A 19 1.30 -15.99 -6.77
N ILE A 20 2.18 -15.82 -7.76
CA ILE A 20 3.44 -15.10 -7.61
C ILE A 20 3.69 -14.22 -8.84
N VAL A 21 4.16 -13.01 -8.60
CA VAL A 21 4.63 -12.09 -9.64
C VAL A 21 6.07 -11.70 -9.38
N THR A 22 6.93 -11.95 -10.38
CA THR A 22 8.34 -11.58 -10.32
C THR A 22 8.72 -10.77 -11.56
N PHE A 23 9.33 -9.63 -11.34
CA PHE A 23 9.86 -8.76 -12.38
C PHE A 23 11.35 -9.06 -12.59
N LYS A 24 11.76 -9.47 -13.81
CA LYS A 24 13.16 -9.78 -14.14
C LYS A 24 13.83 -8.68 -14.96
N GLY A 25 13.08 -7.70 -15.39
CA GLY A 25 13.55 -6.62 -16.26
C GLY A 25 13.62 -5.27 -15.53
N GLU A 26 13.88 -4.25 -16.31
CA GLU A 26 13.83 -2.86 -15.86
C GLU A 26 12.41 -2.28 -16.05
N THR A 27 11.39 -2.99 -15.56
CA THR A 27 10.02 -2.47 -15.53
C THR A 27 9.99 -1.20 -14.69
N THR A 28 9.49 -0.12 -15.25
CA THR A 28 9.39 1.18 -14.60
C THR A 28 7.96 1.60 -14.33
N ASP A 29 7.01 1.02 -15.06
CA ASP A 29 5.61 1.41 -15.02
C ASP A 29 4.69 0.20 -14.83
N ILE A 30 3.82 0.31 -13.82
CA ILE A 30 2.75 -0.66 -13.56
C ILE A 30 1.46 0.15 -13.49
N GLY A 31 0.61 -0.01 -14.49
CA GLY A 31 -0.62 0.75 -14.66
C GLY A 31 -1.65 0.46 -13.58
N SER A 32 -2.56 1.41 -13.39
CA SER A 32 -3.65 1.29 -12.42
C SER A 32 -4.40 -0.03 -12.55
N SER A 33 -4.77 -0.63 -11.43
CA SER A 33 -5.51 -1.90 -11.35
C SER A 33 -4.83 -3.10 -12.03
N ALA A 34 -3.52 -3.01 -12.36
CA ALA A 34 -2.84 -4.04 -13.16
C ALA A 34 -2.97 -5.46 -12.60
N PHE A 35 -3.01 -5.62 -11.29
CA PHE A 35 -3.15 -6.90 -10.58
C PHE A 35 -4.34 -6.91 -9.62
N SER A 36 -5.30 -6.00 -9.79
CA SER A 36 -6.48 -5.96 -8.92
C SER A 36 -7.26 -7.29 -8.98
N PHE A 37 -7.85 -7.68 -7.86
CA PHE A 37 -8.61 -8.94 -7.73
C PHE A 37 -7.81 -10.23 -8.05
N CYS A 38 -6.47 -10.20 -8.01
CA CYS A 38 -5.65 -11.41 -8.02
C CYS A 38 -5.71 -12.08 -6.64
N SER A 39 -6.84 -12.72 -6.31
CA SER A 39 -7.18 -13.15 -4.95
C SER A 39 -6.22 -14.20 -4.37
N ASN A 40 -5.52 -15.00 -5.20
CA ASN A 40 -4.55 -15.99 -4.75
C ASN A 40 -3.09 -15.48 -4.82
N LEU A 41 -2.88 -14.22 -5.21
CA LEU A 41 -1.53 -13.65 -5.22
C LEU A 41 -1.01 -13.55 -3.78
N THR A 42 0.10 -14.24 -3.50
CA THR A 42 0.70 -14.33 -2.16
C THR A 42 1.95 -13.50 -2.01
N GLU A 43 2.69 -13.33 -3.10
CA GLU A 43 3.98 -12.66 -3.11
C GLU A 43 4.17 -11.77 -4.34
N VAL A 44 4.71 -10.59 -4.12
CA VAL A 44 5.13 -9.66 -5.17
C VAL A 44 6.48 -9.05 -4.81
N VAL A 45 7.44 -9.20 -5.73
CA VAL A 45 8.73 -8.49 -5.67
C VAL A 45 8.68 -7.35 -6.68
N LEU A 46 8.48 -6.13 -6.20
CA LEU A 46 8.38 -4.94 -7.06
C LEU A 46 9.73 -4.55 -7.67
N PRO A 47 9.73 -3.97 -8.90
CA PRO A 47 10.94 -3.52 -9.57
C PRO A 47 11.67 -2.43 -8.76
N THR A 48 12.98 -2.54 -8.66
CA THR A 48 13.80 -1.62 -7.84
C THR A 48 13.89 -0.19 -8.37
N LYS A 49 13.47 0.05 -9.61
CA LYS A 49 13.40 1.38 -10.25
C LYS A 49 11.99 1.96 -10.28
N LEU A 50 11.00 1.24 -9.72
CA LEU A 50 9.62 1.71 -9.69
C LEU A 50 9.51 2.95 -8.78
N GLU A 51 9.07 4.07 -9.34
CA GLU A 51 8.88 5.32 -8.58
C GLU A 51 7.45 5.49 -8.08
N ARG A 52 6.49 4.84 -8.73
CA ARG A 52 5.07 5.00 -8.43
C ARG A 52 4.36 3.66 -8.41
N ILE A 53 3.58 3.43 -7.37
CA ILE A 53 2.57 2.38 -7.35
C ILE A 53 1.25 3.09 -7.64
N GLU A 54 0.68 2.82 -8.81
CA GLU A 54 -0.53 3.49 -9.27
C GLU A 54 -1.78 3.05 -8.49
N SER A 55 -2.93 3.69 -8.78
CA SER A 55 -4.18 3.40 -8.05
C SER A 55 -4.63 1.96 -8.28
N ASP A 56 -5.12 1.33 -7.20
CA ASP A 56 -5.71 -0.01 -7.19
C ASP A 56 -4.83 -1.16 -7.72
N VAL A 57 -3.52 -0.95 -7.87
CA VAL A 57 -2.63 -1.96 -8.53
C VAL A 57 -2.80 -3.35 -7.93
N PHE A 58 -2.87 -3.48 -6.59
CA PHE A 58 -3.06 -4.73 -5.87
C PHE A 58 -4.36 -4.76 -5.05
N SER A 59 -5.32 -3.93 -5.41
CA SER A 59 -6.62 -3.90 -4.72
C SER A 59 -7.27 -5.27 -4.72
N SER A 60 -7.75 -5.72 -3.57
CA SER A 60 -8.42 -7.03 -3.38
C SER A 60 -7.54 -8.25 -3.68
N CYS A 61 -6.22 -8.12 -3.57
CA CYS A 61 -5.30 -9.27 -3.50
C CYS A 61 -5.33 -9.87 -2.09
N SER A 62 -6.42 -10.56 -1.74
CA SER A 62 -6.74 -10.95 -0.36
C SER A 62 -5.72 -11.87 0.31
N MET A 63 -5.00 -12.67 -0.47
CA MET A 63 -3.94 -13.56 0.01
C MET A 63 -2.54 -12.93 -0.03
N LEU A 64 -2.39 -11.70 -0.53
CA LEU A 64 -1.09 -11.04 -0.58
C LEU A 64 -0.57 -10.80 0.84
N SER A 65 0.51 -11.53 1.18
CA SER A 65 1.12 -11.49 2.51
C SER A 65 2.54 -10.94 2.49
N GLN A 66 3.22 -11.03 1.35
CA GLN A 66 4.60 -10.60 1.18
C GLN A 66 4.70 -9.58 0.05
N VAL A 67 4.96 -8.35 0.41
CA VAL A 67 5.25 -7.26 -0.53
C VAL A 67 6.41 -6.44 0.00
N THR A 68 7.45 -6.26 -0.84
CA THR A 68 8.55 -5.36 -0.55
C THR A 68 8.42 -4.13 -1.45
N ILE A 69 8.20 -2.98 -0.83
CA ILE A 69 8.14 -1.70 -1.54
C ILE A 69 9.56 -1.14 -1.62
N PRO A 70 10.13 -0.97 -2.82
CA PRO A 70 11.50 -0.48 -2.95
C PRO A 70 11.64 0.99 -2.56
N ASN A 71 12.84 1.39 -2.11
CA ASN A 71 13.12 2.77 -1.70
C ASN A 71 13.04 3.80 -2.83
N SER A 72 12.95 3.36 -4.08
CA SER A 72 12.68 4.22 -5.23
C SER A 72 11.26 4.77 -5.25
N VAL A 73 10.31 4.11 -4.56
CA VAL A 73 8.90 4.53 -4.57
C VAL A 73 8.71 5.81 -3.78
N ILE A 74 8.22 6.83 -4.47
CA ILE A 74 7.90 8.15 -3.91
C ILE A 74 6.39 8.40 -3.80
N SER A 75 5.57 7.57 -4.46
CA SER A 75 4.11 7.70 -4.44
C SER A 75 3.42 6.35 -4.44
N ILE A 76 2.44 6.19 -3.56
CA ILE A 76 1.50 5.06 -3.52
C ILE A 76 0.11 5.64 -3.81
N GLY A 77 -0.56 5.11 -4.83
CA GLY A 77 -1.84 5.58 -5.33
C GLY A 77 -3.02 5.20 -4.43
N GLU A 78 -4.18 5.74 -4.78
CA GLU A 78 -5.44 5.45 -4.10
C GLU A 78 -5.76 3.96 -4.18
N GLY A 79 -6.18 3.35 -3.06
CA GLY A 79 -6.59 1.95 -2.99
C GLY A 79 -5.52 0.92 -3.37
N ALA A 80 -4.24 1.32 -3.55
CA ALA A 80 -3.20 0.46 -4.15
C ALA A 80 -3.09 -0.93 -3.53
N PHE A 81 -3.33 -1.07 -2.22
CA PHE A 81 -3.35 -2.33 -1.47
C PHE A 81 -4.66 -2.52 -0.69
N ALA A 82 -5.73 -1.83 -1.08
CA ALA A 82 -7.02 -1.98 -0.39
C ALA A 82 -7.52 -3.43 -0.43
N GLY A 83 -7.97 -3.96 0.70
CA GLY A 83 -8.45 -5.34 0.79
C GLY A 83 -7.37 -6.41 0.72
N CYS A 84 -6.10 -6.07 0.91
CA CYS A 84 -5.02 -7.04 1.07
C CYS A 84 -5.02 -7.58 2.52
N HIS A 85 -6.01 -8.43 2.82
CA HIS A 85 -6.28 -8.89 4.19
C HIS A 85 -5.14 -9.70 4.83
N SER A 86 -4.19 -10.20 4.02
CA SER A 86 -3.10 -11.06 4.52
C SER A 86 -1.80 -10.31 4.79
N ILE A 87 -1.66 -9.03 4.39
CA ILE A 87 -0.49 -8.22 4.75
C ILE A 87 -0.50 -8.01 6.27
N SER A 88 0.54 -8.53 6.95
CA SER A 88 0.72 -8.35 8.39
C SER A 88 1.78 -7.30 8.74
N THR A 89 2.74 -7.10 7.86
CA THR A 89 3.81 -6.11 8.02
C THR A 89 3.95 -5.30 6.75
N ILE A 90 4.13 -3.99 6.90
CA ILE A 90 4.42 -3.09 5.80
C ILE A 90 5.48 -2.08 6.21
N THR A 91 6.51 -1.97 5.38
CA THR A 91 7.55 -0.95 5.53
C THR A 91 7.36 0.09 4.43
N LEU A 92 7.01 1.30 4.81
CA LEU A 92 6.91 2.41 3.88
C LEU A 92 8.30 2.99 3.58
N PRO A 93 8.60 3.29 2.31
CA PRO A 93 9.90 3.84 1.93
C PRO A 93 10.20 5.19 2.60
N GLU A 94 11.42 5.40 3.06
CA GLU A 94 11.86 6.64 3.70
C GLU A 94 11.76 7.88 2.81
N ASN A 95 11.69 7.69 1.49
CA ASN A 95 11.53 8.77 0.49
C ASN A 95 10.07 8.97 0.05
N LEU A 96 9.12 8.23 0.62
CA LEU A 96 7.71 8.32 0.24
C LEU A 96 7.18 9.74 0.47
N LYS A 97 6.60 10.36 -0.55
CA LYS A 97 6.01 11.71 -0.50
C LYS A 97 4.50 11.68 -0.43
N LYS A 98 3.91 10.71 -1.13
CA LYS A 98 2.46 10.58 -1.24
C LYS A 98 1.98 9.20 -0.85
N LEU A 99 0.98 9.17 0.03
CA LEU A 99 0.19 7.99 0.34
C LEU A 99 -1.28 8.28 0.01
N GLY A 100 -1.80 7.64 -1.00
CA GLY A 100 -3.15 7.87 -1.53
C GLY A 100 -4.26 7.44 -0.59
N GLY A 101 -5.46 7.98 -0.83
CA GLY A 101 -6.64 7.63 -0.05
C GLY A 101 -6.93 6.14 -0.06
N GLY A 102 -7.22 5.56 1.09
CA GLY A 102 -7.53 4.13 1.21
C GLY A 102 -6.41 3.18 0.79
N ALA A 103 -5.15 3.63 0.64
CA ALA A 103 -4.05 2.83 0.08
C ALA A 103 -3.87 1.46 0.76
N PHE A 104 -4.09 1.36 2.07
CA PHE A 104 -4.07 0.13 2.88
C PHE A 104 -5.39 -0.12 3.60
N ARG A 105 -6.49 0.40 3.06
CA ARG A 105 -7.81 0.17 3.62
C ARG A 105 -8.11 -1.32 3.69
N GLU A 106 -8.67 -1.77 4.81
CA GLU A 106 -9.02 -3.18 5.02
C GLU A 106 -7.81 -4.15 5.03
N CYS A 107 -6.59 -3.67 5.27
CA CYS A 107 -5.44 -4.53 5.55
C CYS A 107 -5.53 -5.03 7.01
N THR A 108 -6.43 -5.97 7.24
CA THR A 108 -6.89 -6.35 8.58
C THR A 108 -5.84 -7.01 9.46
N LYS A 109 -4.72 -7.48 8.91
CA LYS A 109 -3.64 -8.11 9.69
C LYS A 109 -2.49 -7.18 10.07
N ILE A 110 -2.45 -5.94 9.58
CA ILE A 110 -1.41 -4.97 9.99
C ILE A 110 -1.62 -4.64 11.47
N GLU A 111 -0.56 -4.82 12.27
CA GLU A 111 -0.55 -4.53 13.71
C GLU A 111 0.17 -3.22 14.03
N GLU A 112 1.20 -2.89 13.27
CA GLU A 112 1.98 -1.66 13.43
C GLU A 112 2.32 -1.04 12.08
N VAL A 113 2.33 0.30 12.00
CA VAL A 113 2.82 1.03 10.84
C VAL A 113 3.63 2.25 11.26
N THR A 114 4.74 2.49 10.55
CA THR A 114 5.51 3.73 10.65
C THR A 114 5.27 4.56 9.41
N ILE A 115 4.79 5.79 9.60
CA ILE A 115 4.64 6.78 8.53
C ILE A 115 5.89 7.66 8.53
N PRO A 116 6.73 7.60 7.47
CA PRO A 116 7.97 8.35 7.44
C PRO A 116 7.76 9.87 7.35
N ALA A 117 8.72 10.63 7.87
CA ALA A 117 8.69 12.10 7.89
C ALA A 117 8.68 12.75 6.49
N SER A 118 9.00 11.98 5.48
CA SER A 118 8.99 12.42 4.08
C SER A 118 7.60 12.55 3.49
N VAL A 119 6.58 11.91 4.10
CA VAL A 119 5.19 11.95 3.60
C VAL A 119 4.60 13.32 3.85
N SER A 120 4.28 14.02 2.76
CA SER A 120 3.64 15.35 2.78
C SER A 120 2.20 15.35 2.25
N ASP A 121 1.81 14.29 1.55
CA ASP A 121 0.45 14.10 1.03
C ASP A 121 -0.09 12.76 1.55
N LEU A 122 -1.01 12.84 2.51
CA LEU A 122 -1.56 11.70 3.22
C LEU A 122 -3.08 11.65 3.01
N GLY A 123 -3.51 10.74 2.15
CA GLY A 123 -4.91 10.61 1.75
C GLY A 123 -5.79 10.03 2.86
N GLY A 124 -7.03 10.50 2.93
CA GLY A 124 -8.02 10.00 3.88
C GLY A 124 -8.24 8.48 3.78
N ARG A 125 -8.63 7.86 4.89
CA ARG A 125 -8.90 6.41 4.97
C ARG A 125 -7.71 5.50 4.63
N SER A 126 -6.48 6.01 4.57
CA SER A 126 -5.31 5.22 4.11
C SER A 126 -5.13 3.92 4.89
N PHE A 127 -5.52 3.87 6.16
CA PHE A 127 -5.50 2.67 7.02
C PHE A 127 -6.88 2.38 7.64
N ALA A 128 -7.96 2.85 7.02
CA ALA A 128 -9.29 2.57 7.55
C ALA A 128 -9.59 1.06 7.54
N TYR A 129 -10.30 0.60 8.56
CA TYR A 129 -10.67 -0.80 8.75
C TYR A 129 -9.46 -1.77 8.90
N CYS A 130 -8.28 -1.26 9.29
CA CYS A 130 -7.17 -2.09 9.74
C CYS A 130 -7.47 -2.58 11.17
N THR A 131 -8.31 -3.61 11.29
CA THR A 131 -8.93 -3.99 12.57
C THR A 131 -7.97 -4.54 13.61
N ASN A 132 -6.75 -4.95 13.22
CA ASN A 132 -5.71 -5.37 14.15
C ASN A 132 -4.64 -4.30 14.40
N LEU A 133 -4.75 -3.12 13.79
CA LEU A 133 -3.77 -2.05 13.97
C LEU A 133 -3.79 -1.55 15.41
N GLU A 134 -2.69 -1.75 16.12
CA GLU A 134 -2.51 -1.43 17.54
C GLU A 134 -1.64 -0.19 17.74
N LYS A 135 -0.67 0.03 16.82
CA LYS A 135 0.33 1.07 16.97
C LYS A 135 0.61 1.79 15.66
N VAL A 136 0.63 3.12 15.72
CA VAL A 136 1.04 3.99 14.62
C VAL A 136 2.17 4.88 15.09
N ILE A 137 3.28 4.84 14.37
CA ILE A 137 4.43 5.70 14.60
C ILE A 137 4.44 6.76 13.49
N ILE A 138 4.42 8.03 13.86
CA ILE A 138 4.43 9.14 12.91
C ILE A 138 5.69 9.94 13.16
N SER A 139 6.58 10.01 12.20
CA SER A 139 7.78 10.83 12.30
C SER A 139 7.42 12.30 12.32
N THR A 140 8.10 13.09 13.12
CA THR A 140 7.75 14.43 13.64
C THR A 140 7.54 15.57 12.63
N LYS A 141 7.50 15.32 11.32
CA LYS A 141 7.38 16.36 10.27
C LYS A 141 6.16 16.23 9.38
N VAL A 142 5.16 15.46 9.76
CA VAL A 142 3.89 15.47 9.01
C VAL A 142 3.13 16.72 9.40
N ASP A 143 3.25 17.78 8.58
CA ASP A 143 2.70 19.13 8.84
C ASP A 143 1.16 19.16 8.89
N SER A 144 0.50 18.12 8.47
CA SER A 144 -0.94 17.97 8.63
C SER A 144 -1.37 16.51 8.58
N ILE A 145 -1.47 15.87 9.73
CA ILE A 145 -2.49 14.86 9.90
C ILE A 145 -3.75 15.67 10.16
N THR A 146 -4.51 15.96 9.13
CA THR A 146 -5.87 16.43 9.36
C THR A 146 -6.58 15.23 9.97
N PRO A 147 -6.90 15.25 11.28
CA PRO A 147 -7.83 14.31 11.83
C PRO A 147 -9.17 14.66 11.21
N GLU A 148 -9.44 14.17 10.00
CA GLU A 148 -10.80 14.11 9.54
C GLU A 148 -11.51 13.16 10.50
N THR A 149 -12.19 13.77 11.47
CA THR A 149 -13.05 13.04 12.40
C THR A 149 -14.24 12.52 11.61
N GLY A 150 -14.57 11.25 11.80
CA GLY A 150 -15.66 10.59 11.11
C GLY A 150 -15.21 9.59 10.06
N GLU A 151 -16.10 9.24 9.15
CA GLU A 151 -15.89 8.16 8.16
C GLU A 151 -14.70 8.37 7.20
N PHE A 152 -14.11 9.57 7.15
CA PHE A 152 -12.97 9.90 6.29
C PHE A 152 -11.62 9.86 6.99
N GLY A 153 -11.61 9.60 8.32
CA GLY A 153 -10.38 9.56 9.12
C GLY A 153 -9.38 8.51 8.63
N LEU A 154 -8.08 8.83 8.69
CA LEU A 154 -6.98 7.95 8.28
C LEU A 154 -7.08 6.54 8.87
N PHE A 155 -7.46 6.45 10.14
CA PHE A 155 -7.56 5.22 10.94
C PHE A 155 -9.01 4.93 11.33
N TYR A 156 -9.94 5.28 10.46
CA TYR A 156 -11.35 5.01 10.69
C TYR A 156 -11.58 3.51 10.93
N ASN A 157 -12.33 3.19 11.99
CA ASN A 157 -12.63 1.82 12.39
C ASN A 157 -11.40 0.90 12.58
N CYS A 158 -10.39 1.41 13.32
CA CYS A 158 -9.26 0.65 13.85
C CYS A 158 -9.45 0.44 15.37
N PRO A 159 -10.30 -0.51 15.78
CA PRO A 159 -10.76 -0.61 17.17
C PRO A 159 -9.66 -1.00 18.18
N LYS A 160 -8.56 -1.57 17.70
CA LYS A 160 -7.41 -1.93 18.54
C LYS A 160 -6.34 -0.85 18.66
N LEU A 161 -6.50 0.28 17.96
CA LEU A 161 -5.50 1.33 17.99
C LEU A 161 -5.43 1.97 19.38
N THR A 162 -4.34 1.71 20.09
CA THR A 162 -4.11 2.19 21.47
C THR A 162 -2.93 3.14 21.58
N SER A 163 -2.06 3.18 20.57
CA SER A 163 -0.83 3.97 20.62
C SER A 163 -0.62 4.72 19.31
N MET A 164 -0.46 6.03 19.43
CA MET A 164 -0.10 6.92 18.33
C MET A 164 0.94 7.91 18.85
N GLY A 165 2.10 7.96 18.23
CA GLY A 165 3.14 8.85 18.73
C GLY A 165 4.23 9.16 17.72
N PRO A 166 4.92 10.30 17.95
CA PRO A 166 6.15 10.61 17.26
C PRO A 166 7.26 9.67 17.74
N ILE A 167 8.19 9.36 16.87
CA ILE A 167 9.47 8.78 17.23
C ILE A 167 10.39 9.89 17.71
#